data_999b95297330b2192b85421346acfb6e
#
_entry.id   999b95297330b2192b85421346acfb6e
#
_cell.length_a   1.000
_cell.length_b   1.000
_cell.length_c   1.000
_cell.angle_alpha   90.00
_cell.angle_beta   90.00
_cell.angle_gamma   90.00
#
_symmetry.space_group_name_H-M   'P 1'
#
loop_
_entity.id
_entity.type
_entity.pdbx_description
1 polymer ?
#
loop_
_entity_poly.entity_id
_entity_poly.type
_entity_poly.pdbx_seq_one_letter_code
_entity_poly.pdbx_strand_id
1 'polypeptide(L)'
;MDIRHANSARDAEAIAAIYAPFVTNGPVSFEDVAPTAAEMAGRIERLTETHAWLVAEDGDEILGYAYGCPHRERAAYQWATEVSVYVDPRHHRRGAGRALYEALFPRLEERGYRLALAGIALPNDASVGLHEACGFEPVGVYRRIGFKHGKWWDVGWWQLELPASQSSSSSNASVGQASTARRASPIRSGGTSDSSMIG
;
A
#
# COMPACT_ATOMS: atom_id res chain seq x y z
N MET A 1 -1.61 19.60 13.47
CA MET A 1 -1.76 18.64 12.34
C MET A 1 -2.24 17.32 12.91
N ASP A 2 -3.42 16.88 12.53
CA ASP A 2 -4.06 15.66 12.98
C ASP A 2 -4.17 14.66 11.82
N ILE A 3 -4.06 13.36 12.13
CA ILE A 3 -4.20 12.29 11.14
C ILE A 3 -5.47 11.50 11.44
N ARG A 4 -6.36 11.40 10.47
CA ARG A 4 -7.62 10.65 10.59
C ARG A 4 -7.94 9.84 9.33
N HIS A 5 -8.92 8.96 9.43
CA HIS A 5 -9.49 8.33 8.25
C HIS A 5 -10.15 9.35 7.33
N ALA A 6 -9.99 9.16 6.02
CA ALA A 6 -10.68 9.95 5.03
C ALA A 6 -12.18 9.66 5.06
N ASN A 7 -12.97 10.70 4.84
CA ASN A 7 -14.42 10.61 4.63
C ASN A 7 -14.72 11.01 3.18
N SER A 8 -15.32 10.11 2.41
CA SER A 8 -15.55 10.31 0.97
C SER A 8 -16.39 11.57 0.68
N ALA A 9 -17.43 11.82 1.49
CA ALA A 9 -18.31 12.96 1.28
C ALA A 9 -17.70 14.30 1.69
N ARG A 10 -16.81 14.30 2.72
CA ARG A 10 -16.18 15.52 3.23
C ARG A 10 -14.89 15.89 2.48
N ASP A 11 -14.07 14.87 2.18
CA ASP A 11 -12.66 15.11 1.85
C ASP A 11 -12.35 14.95 0.36
N ALA A 12 -13.23 14.33 -0.42
CA ALA A 12 -12.94 13.97 -1.81
C ALA A 12 -12.58 15.18 -2.70
N GLU A 13 -13.20 16.33 -2.49
CA GLU A 13 -12.92 17.55 -3.25
C GLU A 13 -11.49 18.06 -2.98
N ALA A 14 -11.12 18.15 -1.71
CA ALA A 14 -9.77 18.58 -1.30
C ALA A 14 -8.70 17.59 -1.75
N ILE A 15 -8.97 16.27 -1.61
CA ILE A 15 -8.06 15.21 -2.07
C ILE A 15 -7.87 15.26 -3.59
N ALA A 16 -8.94 15.45 -4.36
CA ALA A 16 -8.87 15.59 -5.81
C ALA A 16 -8.06 16.84 -6.21
N ALA A 17 -8.27 17.95 -5.50
CA ALA A 17 -7.51 19.19 -5.73
C ALA A 17 -6.02 19.03 -5.43
N ILE A 18 -5.65 18.31 -4.35
CA ILE A 18 -4.25 17.98 -4.04
C ILE A 18 -3.64 17.09 -5.12
N TYR A 19 -4.40 16.13 -5.64
CA TYR A 19 -3.90 15.17 -6.63
C TYR A 19 -3.73 15.72 -8.04
N ALA A 20 -4.62 16.63 -8.44
CA ALA A 20 -4.67 17.17 -9.82
C ALA A 20 -3.31 17.70 -10.33
N PRO A 21 -2.51 18.47 -9.58
CA PRO A 21 -1.20 18.91 -10.04
C PRO A 21 -0.21 17.79 -10.33
N PHE A 22 -0.28 16.66 -9.61
CA PHE A 22 0.57 15.48 -9.84
C PHE A 22 0.19 14.73 -11.11
N VAL A 23 -1.07 14.85 -11.54
CA VAL A 23 -1.53 14.32 -12.83
C VAL A 23 -1.13 15.26 -13.97
N THR A 24 -1.33 16.56 -13.81
CA THR A 24 -1.19 17.51 -14.93
C THR A 24 0.22 18.01 -15.16
N ASN A 25 1.05 18.13 -14.11
CA ASN A 25 2.31 18.87 -14.19
C ASN A 25 3.56 17.98 -14.27
N GLY A 26 3.42 16.67 -14.36
CA GLY A 26 4.59 15.78 -14.39
C GLY A 26 4.26 14.28 -14.42
N PRO A 27 5.28 13.45 -14.26
CA PRO A 27 5.13 12.00 -14.34
C PRO A 27 4.80 11.34 -12.98
N VAL A 28 4.60 12.11 -11.91
CA VAL A 28 4.37 11.55 -10.57
C VAL A 28 3.15 10.62 -10.56
N SER A 29 2.10 11.00 -11.28
CA SER A 29 1.01 10.10 -11.65
C SER A 29 1.04 9.85 -13.16
N PHE A 30 0.75 8.60 -13.57
CA PHE A 30 0.59 8.26 -14.98
C PHE A 30 -0.86 8.35 -15.47
N GLU A 31 -1.77 8.87 -14.66
CA GLU A 31 -3.10 9.23 -15.14
C GLU A 31 -3.01 10.42 -16.11
N ASP A 32 -3.78 10.38 -17.20
CA ASP A 32 -3.80 11.44 -18.21
C ASP A 32 -4.76 12.58 -17.83
N VAL A 33 -5.83 12.24 -17.11
CA VAL A 33 -6.87 13.17 -16.66
C VAL A 33 -7.00 13.11 -15.16
N ALA A 34 -6.99 14.27 -14.52
CA ALA A 34 -7.20 14.35 -13.07
C ALA A 34 -8.63 13.92 -12.72
N PRO A 35 -8.81 13.06 -11.70
CA PRO A 35 -10.13 12.61 -11.29
C PRO A 35 -10.95 13.77 -10.71
N THR A 36 -12.25 13.71 -10.94
CA THR A 36 -13.23 14.58 -10.30
C THR A 36 -13.37 14.22 -8.81
N ALA A 37 -13.98 15.13 -8.03
CA ALA A 37 -14.30 14.84 -6.62
C ALA A 37 -15.19 13.59 -6.47
N ALA A 38 -16.14 13.37 -7.37
CA ALA A 38 -17.02 12.20 -7.35
C ALA A 38 -16.25 10.90 -7.61
N GLU A 39 -15.33 10.88 -8.57
CA GLU A 39 -14.47 9.72 -8.84
C GLU A 39 -13.52 9.47 -7.65
N MET A 40 -12.99 10.52 -7.03
CA MET A 40 -12.14 10.40 -5.85
C MET A 40 -12.93 9.84 -4.66
N ALA A 41 -14.18 10.29 -4.45
CA ALA A 41 -15.06 9.73 -3.43
C ALA A 41 -15.27 8.22 -3.61
N GLY A 42 -15.55 7.78 -4.84
CA GLY A 42 -15.68 6.35 -5.16
C GLY A 42 -14.39 5.55 -4.96
N ARG A 43 -13.21 6.15 -5.18
CA ARG A 43 -11.91 5.52 -4.87
C ARG A 43 -11.73 5.33 -3.36
N ILE A 44 -12.04 6.36 -2.58
CA ILE A 44 -11.97 6.32 -1.11
C ILE A 44 -12.88 5.22 -0.57
N GLU A 45 -14.14 5.19 -0.98
CA GLU A 45 -15.11 4.17 -0.55
C GLU A 45 -14.61 2.76 -0.85
N ARG A 46 -14.28 2.48 -2.10
CA ARG A 46 -13.82 1.16 -2.53
C ARG A 46 -12.56 0.69 -1.81
N LEU A 47 -11.56 1.57 -1.64
CA LEU A 47 -10.29 1.18 -1.03
C LEU A 47 -10.38 1.05 0.49
N THR A 48 -11.25 1.80 1.15
CA THR A 48 -11.42 1.70 2.61
C THR A 48 -12.12 0.44 3.07
N GLU A 49 -12.76 -0.31 2.18
CA GLU A 49 -13.31 -1.64 2.49
C GLU A 49 -12.21 -2.63 2.89
N THR A 50 -11.07 -2.60 2.23
CA THR A 50 -9.97 -3.57 2.42
C THR A 50 -8.66 -2.94 2.90
N HIS A 51 -8.44 -1.67 2.61
CA HIS A 51 -7.23 -0.93 2.97
C HIS A 51 -7.57 0.26 3.89
N ALA A 52 -6.56 1.08 4.21
CA ALA A 52 -6.75 2.33 4.90
C ALA A 52 -6.49 3.51 3.96
N TRP A 53 -7.27 4.57 4.15
CA TRP A 53 -7.06 5.86 3.51
C TRP A 53 -7.09 6.95 4.58
N LEU A 54 -6.00 7.70 4.71
CA LEU A 54 -5.82 8.71 5.76
C LEU A 54 -5.61 10.09 5.15
N VAL A 55 -6.03 11.10 5.88
CA VAL A 55 -5.75 12.52 5.61
C VAL A 55 -4.99 13.14 6.77
N ALA A 56 -4.11 14.07 6.44
CA ALA A 56 -3.48 14.99 7.39
C ALA A 56 -4.23 16.33 7.30
N GLU A 57 -4.74 16.83 8.41
CA GLU A 57 -5.44 18.11 8.46
C GLU A 57 -4.87 19.06 9.51
N ASP A 58 -5.03 20.36 9.29
CA ASP A 58 -4.69 21.42 10.23
C ASP A 58 -5.88 22.40 10.27
N GLY A 59 -6.67 22.34 11.33
CA GLY A 59 -8.00 22.95 11.34
C GLY A 59 -8.90 22.32 10.28
N ASP A 60 -9.42 23.13 9.35
CA ASP A 60 -10.29 22.67 8.26
C ASP A 60 -9.53 22.39 6.95
N GLU A 61 -8.21 22.61 6.92
CA GLU A 61 -7.41 22.44 5.72
C GLU A 61 -6.77 21.05 5.66
N ILE A 62 -6.96 20.32 4.53
CA ILE A 62 -6.28 19.07 4.26
C ILE A 62 -4.91 19.37 3.65
N LEU A 63 -3.86 18.93 4.34
CA LEU A 63 -2.46 19.14 3.95
C LEU A 63 -1.95 18.05 3.00
N GLY A 64 -2.56 16.86 3.05
CA GLY A 64 -2.15 15.71 2.27
C GLY A 64 -2.92 14.45 2.67
N TYR A 65 -2.67 13.37 1.96
CA TYR A 65 -3.30 12.09 2.22
C TYR A 65 -2.36 10.93 1.86
N ALA A 66 -2.62 9.76 2.46
CA ALA A 66 -1.96 8.50 2.11
C ALA A 66 -2.96 7.35 2.14
N TYR A 67 -2.72 6.35 1.31
CA TYR A 67 -3.59 5.18 1.24
C TYR A 67 -2.81 3.93 0.84
N GLY A 68 -3.41 2.76 1.13
CA GLY A 68 -3.03 1.48 0.55
C GLY A 68 -3.98 1.07 -0.56
N CYS A 69 -3.48 0.26 -1.50
CA CYS A 69 -4.30 -0.36 -2.54
C CYS A 69 -3.75 -1.76 -2.90
N PRO A 70 -4.54 -2.61 -3.61
CA PRO A 70 -4.08 -3.92 -4.04
C PRO A 70 -2.86 -3.83 -4.96
N HIS A 71 -1.85 -4.68 -4.70
CA HIS A 71 -0.68 -4.77 -5.58
C HIS A 71 -0.96 -5.55 -6.85
N ARG A 72 -1.55 -6.75 -6.73
CA ARG A 72 -1.87 -7.66 -7.84
C ARG A 72 -3.14 -8.45 -7.52
N GLU A 73 -3.84 -8.89 -8.56
CA GLU A 73 -5.13 -9.61 -8.41
C GLU A 73 -4.98 -11.06 -7.93
N ARG A 74 -3.82 -11.71 -8.18
CA ARG A 74 -3.63 -13.12 -7.82
C ARG A 74 -3.58 -13.30 -6.31
N ALA A 75 -4.28 -14.32 -5.79
CA ALA A 75 -4.43 -14.58 -4.35
C ALA A 75 -3.12 -14.67 -3.56
N ALA A 76 -2.03 -15.14 -4.17
CA ALA A 76 -0.72 -15.20 -3.51
C ALA A 76 -0.16 -13.82 -3.12
N TYR A 77 -0.64 -12.73 -3.74
CA TYR A 77 -0.24 -11.36 -3.43
C TYR A 77 -1.12 -10.66 -2.39
N GLN A 78 -2.12 -11.33 -1.82
CA GLN A 78 -3.11 -10.74 -0.90
C GLN A 78 -2.51 -10.09 0.35
N TRP A 79 -1.28 -10.43 0.72
CA TRP A 79 -0.57 -9.88 1.87
C TRP A 79 0.35 -8.70 1.52
N ALA A 80 0.41 -8.33 0.26
CA ALA A 80 1.16 -7.18 -0.23
C ALA A 80 0.19 -6.05 -0.60
N THR A 81 0.56 -4.81 -0.28
CA THR A 81 -0.19 -3.61 -0.62
C THR A 81 0.73 -2.60 -1.29
N GLU A 82 0.25 -1.88 -2.29
CA GLU A 82 0.91 -0.67 -2.73
C GLU A 82 0.46 0.49 -1.84
N VAL A 83 1.38 1.41 -1.57
CA VAL A 83 1.08 2.61 -0.80
C VAL A 83 1.42 3.86 -1.59
N SER A 84 0.62 4.89 -1.39
CA SER A 84 0.85 6.20 -2.00
C SER A 84 0.64 7.30 -0.97
N VAL A 85 1.42 8.38 -1.10
CA VAL A 85 1.28 9.59 -0.30
C VAL A 85 1.39 10.81 -1.19
N TYR A 86 0.47 11.74 -1.03
CA TYR A 86 0.43 13.03 -1.71
C TYR A 86 0.27 14.13 -0.69
N VAL A 87 1.15 15.11 -0.75
CA VAL A 87 1.11 16.30 0.11
C VAL A 87 0.95 17.50 -0.77
N ASP A 88 0.05 18.41 -0.39
CA ASP A 88 -0.13 19.66 -1.10
C ASP A 88 1.22 20.40 -1.21
N PRO A 89 1.65 20.81 -2.41
CA PRO A 89 2.90 21.53 -2.61
C PRO A 89 3.08 22.75 -1.70
N ARG A 90 1.98 23.40 -1.30
CA ARG A 90 2.00 24.52 -0.36
C ARG A 90 2.44 24.15 1.05
N HIS A 91 2.35 22.87 1.38
CA HIS A 91 2.61 22.33 2.72
C HIS A 91 3.79 21.35 2.76
N HIS A 92 4.62 21.31 1.72
CA HIS A 92 5.82 20.46 1.70
C HIS A 92 6.78 20.80 2.86
N ARG A 93 7.60 19.82 3.27
CA ARG A 93 8.61 19.91 4.33
C ARG A 93 8.06 20.19 5.75
N ARG A 94 6.76 20.02 5.98
CA ARG A 94 6.11 20.14 7.29
C ARG A 94 5.96 18.79 8.00
N GLY A 95 6.51 17.72 7.45
CA GLY A 95 6.45 16.37 8.03
C GLY A 95 5.16 15.60 7.74
N ALA A 96 4.20 16.16 7.00
CA ALA A 96 2.89 15.55 6.76
C ALA A 96 2.99 14.17 6.09
N GLY A 97 3.85 14.01 5.08
CA GLY A 97 4.02 12.72 4.39
C GLY A 97 4.53 11.61 5.33
N ARG A 98 5.51 11.92 6.18
CA ARG A 98 6.02 11.00 7.17
C ARG A 98 4.95 10.64 8.22
N ALA A 99 4.28 11.64 8.78
CA ALA A 99 3.22 11.41 9.77
C ALA A 99 2.07 10.56 9.20
N LEU A 100 1.71 10.77 7.92
CA LEU A 100 0.72 9.94 7.22
C LEU A 100 1.17 8.48 7.12
N TYR A 101 2.42 8.20 6.76
CA TYR A 101 2.93 6.83 6.69
C TYR A 101 3.08 6.19 8.06
N GLU A 102 3.58 6.90 9.06
CA GLU A 102 3.66 6.41 10.45
C GLU A 102 2.27 6.02 10.99
N ALA A 103 1.21 6.70 10.55
CA ALA A 103 -0.16 6.35 10.91
C ALA A 103 -0.77 5.27 10.02
N LEU A 104 -0.38 5.17 8.74
CA LEU A 104 -0.94 4.23 7.78
C LEU A 104 -0.45 2.79 8.03
N PHE A 105 0.85 2.59 8.27
CA PHE A 105 1.44 1.26 8.37
C PHE A 105 0.79 0.40 9.46
N PRO A 106 0.61 0.87 10.72
CA PRO A 106 -0.06 0.07 11.73
C PRO A 106 -1.48 -0.37 11.31
N ARG A 107 -2.22 0.49 10.59
CA ARG A 107 -3.56 0.18 10.12
C ARG A 107 -3.58 -0.88 9.01
N LEU A 108 -2.55 -0.92 8.18
CA LEU A 108 -2.37 -1.97 7.18
C LEU A 108 -1.95 -3.30 7.83
N GLU A 109 -1.07 -3.24 8.83
CA GLU A 109 -0.66 -4.40 9.64
C GLU A 109 -1.86 -5.06 10.35
N GLU A 110 -2.72 -4.26 10.98
CA GLU A 110 -3.97 -4.71 11.62
C GLU A 110 -4.92 -5.40 10.65
N ARG A 111 -4.91 -5.00 9.38
CA ARG A 111 -5.68 -5.62 8.29
C ARG A 111 -5.02 -6.88 7.71
N GLY A 112 -3.83 -7.23 8.17
CA GLY A 112 -3.11 -8.45 7.78
C GLY A 112 -2.06 -8.26 6.70
N TYR A 113 -1.85 -7.05 6.17
CA TYR A 113 -0.77 -6.81 5.22
C TYR A 113 0.61 -7.01 5.87
N ARG A 114 1.57 -7.52 5.09
CA ARG A 114 2.91 -7.86 5.55
C ARG A 114 4.00 -7.16 4.75
N LEU A 115 3.65 -6.60 3.59
CA LEU A 115 4.59 -5.93 2.72
C LEU A 115 3.91 -4.70 2.11
N ALA A 116 4.51 -3.53 2.29
CA ALA A 116 4.16 -2.32 1.59
C ALA A 116 5.12 -2.09 0.42
N LEU A 117 4.58 -1.74 -0.73
CA LEU A 117 5.31 -1.46 -1.96
C LEU A 117 5.05 -0.03 -2.40
N ALA A 118 6.07 0.64 -2.90
CA ALA A 118 5.94 1.98 -3.47
C ALA A 118 6.59 2.04 -4.85
N GLY A 119 5.80 2.41 -5.87
CA GLY A 119 6.27 2.70 -7.21
C GLY A 119 6.48 4.20 -7.38
N ILE A 120 7.69 4.63 -7.76
CA ILE A 120 8.07 6.04 -7.86
C ILE A 120 8.55 6.33 -9.27
N ALA A 121 7.87 7.25 -9.97
CA ALA A 121 8.36 7.76 -11.25
C ALA A 121 9.64 8.56 -11.05
N LEU A 122 10.69 8.24 -11.81
CA LEU A 122 12.03 8.80 -11.64
C LEU A 122 12.39 9.81 -12.73
N PRO A 123 13.19 10.87 -12.39
CA PRO A 123 13.72 11.17 -11.06
C PRO A 123 12.69 11.80 -10.11
N ASN A 124 12.73 11.47 -8.83
CA ASN A 124 11.90 12.08 -7.78
C ASN A 124 12.58 11.93 -6.41
N ASP A 125 13.63 12.70 -6.19
CA ASP A 125 14.47 12.62 -4.98
C ASP A 125 13.67 12.86 -3.68
N ALA A 126 12.65 13.72 -3.75
CA ALA A 126 11.81 14.01 -2.58
C ALA A 126 10.98 12.79 -2.15
N SER A 127 10.40 12.07 -3.12
CA SER A 127 9.65 10.83 -2.85
C SER A 127 10.60 9.71 -2.41
N VAL A 128 11.72 9.51 -3.10
CA VAL A 128 12.73 8.51 -2.72
C VAL A 128 13.19 8.75 -1.30
N GLY A 129 13.64 9.97 -0.97
CA GLY A 129 14.12 10.31 0.36
C GLY A 129 13.07 10.13 1.45
N LEU A 130 11.78 10.41 1.18
CA LEU A 130 10.70 10.15 2.11
C LEU A 130 10.54 8.65 2.40
N HIS A 131 10.48 7.82 1.34
CA HIS A 131 10.28 6.38 1.49
C HIS A 131 11.47 5.74 2.22
N GLU A 132 12.71 6.07 1.84
CA GLU A 132 13.91 5.58 2.53
C GLU A 132 13.96 6.03 4.00
N ALA A 133 13.57 7.27 4.30
CA ALA A 133 13.45 7.76 5.68
C ALA A 133 12.34 7.07 6.50
N CYS A 134 11.36 6.46 5.82
CA CYS A 134 10.33 5.61 6.44
C CYS A 134 10.73 4.12 6.49
N GLY A 135 11.96 3.77 6.09
CA GLY A 135 12.50 2.40 6.19
C GLY A 135 12.27 1.54 4.95
N PHE A 136 11.81 2.09 3.84
CA PHE A 136 11.73 1.36 2.59
C PHE A 136 13.11 1.09 2.00
N GLU A 137 13.27 -0.09 1.43
CA GLU A 137 14.47 -0.52 0.73
C GLU A 137 14.22 -0.60 -0.78
N PRO A 138 15.20 -0.22 -1.64
CA PRO A 138 15.05 -0.30 -3.08
C PRO A 138 15.01 -1.75 -3.56
N VAL A 139 14.07 -2.05 -4.46
CA VAL A 139 13.91 -3.38 -5.08
C VAL A 139 14.50 -3.41 -6.49
N GLY A 140 14.24 -2.38 -7.29
CA GLY A 140 14.69 -2.31 -8.68
C GLY A 140 14.00 -1.23 -9.48
N VAL A 141 14.35 -1.15 -10.77
CA VAL A 141 13.84 -0.11 -11.67
C VAL A 141 13.29 -0.73 -12.94
N TYR A 142 12.05 -0.42 -13.26
CA TYR A 142 11.46 -0.64 -14.58
C TYR A 142 11.83 0.53 -15.50
N ARG A 143 12.65 0.26 -16.48
CA ARG A 143 13.12 1.29 -17.41
C ARG A 143 12.10 1.55 -18.50
N ARG A 144 11.80 2.83 -18.73
CA ARG A 144 10.89 3.29 -19.78
C ARG A 144 9.55 2.55 -19.77
N ILE A 145 8.98 2.36 -18.59
CA ILE A 145 7.72 1.62 -18.41
C ILE A 145 6.49 2.52 -18.63
N GLY A 146 6.60 3.82 -18.34
CA GLY A 146 5.52 4.78 -18.53
C GLY A 146 5.83 5.79 -19.62
N PHE A 147 4.83 6.14 -20.43
CA PHE A 147 4.94 7.21 -21.42
C PHE A 147 3.98 8.35 -21.07
N LYS A 148 4.51 9.54 -20.80
CA LYS A 148 3.70 10.71 -20.46
C LYS A 148 4.41 11.99 -20.87
N HIS A 149 3.65 12.99 -21.31
CA HIS A 149 4.16 14.28 -21.82
C HIS A 149 5.23 14.11 -22.92
N GLY A 150 5.00 13.15 -23.86
CA GLY A 150 5.90 12.90 -24.98
C GLY A 150 7.22 12.24 -24.61
N LYS A 151 7.37 11.71 -23.40
CA LYS A 151 8.61 11.14 -22.87
C LYS A 151 8.36 9.82 -22.16
N TRP A 152 9.34 8.90 -22.28
CA TRP A 152 9.39 7.67 -21.50
C TRP A 152 9.99 7.93 -20.11
N TRP A 153 9.38 7.31 -19.09
CA TRP A 153 9.78 7.45 -17.70
C TRP A 153 10.11 6.09 -17.09
N ASP A 154 11.12 6.09 -16.24
CA ASP A 154 11.47 4.95 -15.40
C ASP A 154 10.62 4.96 -14.14
N VAL A 155 10.32 3.76 -13.58
CA VAL A 155 9.66 3.60 -12.28
C VAL A 155 10.56 2.75 -11.39
N GLY A 156 11.04 3.34 -10.33
CA GLY A 156 11.72 2.63 -9.25
C GLY A 156 10.71 2.04 -8.28
N TRP A 157 11.03 0.88 -7.73
CA TRP A 157 10.23 0.20 -6.72
C TRP A 157 11.00 0.11 -5.42
N TRP A 158 10.31 0.41 -4.34
CA TRP A 158 10.76 0.27 -2.97
C TRP A 158 9.79 -0.61 -2.20
N GLN A 159 10.30 -1.32 -1.18
CA GLN A 159 9.48 -2.16 -0.30
C GLN A 159 9.79 -1.92 1.16
N LEU A 160 8.79 -2.15 2.01
CA LEU A 160 8.89 -2.13 3.46
C LEU A 160 8.18 -3.35 4.03
N GLU A 161 8.89 -4.17 4.82
CA GLU A 161 8.25 -5.22 5.59
C GLU A 161 7.42 -4.62 6.73
N LEU A 162 6.15 -5.01 6.80
CA LEU A 162 5.25 -4.65 7.88
C LEU A 162 5.29 -5.79 8.92
N PRO A 163 5.75 -5.53 10.16
CA PRO A 163 5.85 -6.58 11.17
C PRO A 163 4.47 -7.17 11.46
N ALA A 164 4.41 -8.49 11.70
CA ALA A 164 3.16 -9.10 12.14
C ALA A 164 2.78 -8.51 13.49
N SER A 165 1.63 -7.83 13.58
CA SER A 165 1.09 -7.45 14.87
C SER A 165 1.00 -8.70 15.74
N GLN A 166 1.75 -8.73 16.84
CA GLN A 166 1.61 -9.79 17.83
C GLN A 166 0.26 -9.62 18.49
N SER A 167 -0.75 -10.28 17.96
CA SER A 167 -2.00 -10.48 18.71
C SER A 167 -1.60 -11.21 20.00
N SER A 168 -1.72 -10.53 21.12
CA SER A 168 -1.55 -11.08 22.46
C SER A 168 -2.60 -12.16 22.67
N SER A 169 -2.31 -13.39 22.20
CA SER A 169 -3.03 -14.58 22.59
C SER A 169 -2.39 -15.14 23.87
N SER A 170 -2.64 -14.45 25.00
CA SER A 170 -2.59 -15.07 26.31
C SER A 170 -3.87 -15.86 26.52
N SER A 171 -3.92 -17.08 26.03
CA SER A 171 -4.82 -18.09 26.52
C SER A 171 -4.01 -19.25 27.02
N ASN A 172 -3.82 -19.22 28.33
CA ASN A 172 -3.51 -20.36 29.18
C ASN A 172 -4.44 -21.53 28.81
N ALA A 173 -3.89 -22.60 28.29
CA ALA A 173 -4.52 -23.90 28.25
C ALA A 173 -3.49 -24.94 28.69
N SER A 174 -3.40 -25.08 30.01
CA SER A 174 -2.93 -26.30 30.62
C SER A 174 -3.96 -27.42 30.32
N VAL A 175 -3.60 -28.38 29.52
CA VAL A 175 -4.32 -29.65 29.48
C VAL A 175 -3.33 -30.80 29.37
N GLY A 176 -3.50 -31.70 30.31
CA GLY A 176 -2.80 -32.88 30.65
C GLY A 176 -2.44 -33.84 29.50
N GLN A 177 -1.36 -34.54 29.83
CA GLN A 177 -0.89 -35.72 29.17
C GLN A 177 -1.97 -36.81 29.17
N ALA A 178 -2.23 -37.38 27.99
CA ALA A 178 -2.74 -38.75 27.89
C ALA A 178 -2.03 -39.43 26.71
N SER A 179 -1.18 -40.35 27.11
CA SER A 179 -0.52 -41.37 26.29
C SER A 179 -1.53 -42.30 25.66
N THR A 180 -1.47 -42.52 24.36
CA THR A 180 -1.78 -43.86 23.80
C THR A 180 -1.11 -44.05 22.45
N ALA A 181 -0.18 -44.94 22.41
CA ALA A 181 0.46 -45.47 21.21
C ALA A 181 -0.53 -46.30 20.38
N ARG A 182 -0.59 -46.11 19.07
CA ARG A 182 -1.04 -47.12 18.12
C ARG A 182 -0.25 -47.08 16.81
N ARG A 183 0.27 -48.22 16.51
CA ARG A 183 1.00 -48.87 15.45
C ARG A 183 0.76 -48.33 14.03
N ALA A 184 1.85 -48.30 13.32
CA ALA A 184 1.96 -48.16 11.88
C ALA A 184 1.44 -49.38 11.12
N SER A 185 0.90 -49.16 9.93
CA SER A 185 0.91 -50.12 8.82
C SER A 185 0.99 -49.36 7.48
N PRO A 186 1.74 -49.85 6.49
CA PRO A 186 2.09 -49.14 5.28
C PRO A 186 1.10 -49.41 4.15
N ILE A 187 0.85 -48.42 3.31
CA ILE A 187 0.11 -48.56 2.05
C ILE A 187 0.97 -48.10 0.88
N ARG A 188 1.03 -48.99 -0.06
CA ARG A 188 1.65 -49.16 -1.35
C ARG A 188 1.64 -47.94 -2.27
N SER A 189 2.73 -47.89 -3.03
CA SER A 189 2.97 -47.17 -4.28
C SER A 189 1.89 -47.42 -5.35
N GLY A 190 1.50 -46.37 -6.03
CA GLY A 190 0.78 -46.41 -7.30
C GLY A 190 1.03 -45.10 -8.03
N GLY A 191 1.94 -45.16 -9.02
CA GLY A 191 2.23 -44.03 -9.88
C GLY A 191 1.16 -43.87 -10.97
N THR A 192 1.03 -42.68 -11.44
CA THR A 192 0.90 -42.36 -12.88
C THR A 192 1.22 -40.89 -13.11
N SER A 193 2.17 -40.70 -13.98
CA SER A 193 2.53 -39.45 -14.65
C SER A 193 1.34 -38.84 -15.40
N ASP A 194 1.14 -37.53 -15.30
CA ASP A 194 0.77 -36.79 -16.50
C ASP A 194 1.36 -35.38 -16.48
N SER A 195 1.96 -35.11 -17.62
CA SER A 195 2.67 -33.89 -18.01
C SER A 195 1.69 -32.99 -18.72
N SER A 196 1.75 -31.70 -18.42
CA SER A 196 1.60 -30.57 -19.39
C SER A 196 0.94 -29.38 -18.71
N MET A 197 1.53 -28.36 -18.85
CA MET A 197 1.62 -27.15 -19.58
C MET A 197 1.69 -25.89 -18.76
N ILE A 198 2.70 -25.23 -18.99
CA ILE A 198 3.08 -23.82 -18.90
C ILE A 198 2.01 -22.91 -19.51
N GLY A 199 1.76 -21.80 -18.83
CA GLY A 199 1.01 -20.64 -19.30
C GLY A 199 1.15 -19.48 -18.32
#